data_271830da6147e720913a3e5a9de469f8
#
_entry.id   271830da6147e720913a3e5a9de469f8
#
_cell.length_a   1.000
_cell.length_b   1.000
_cell.length_c   1.000
_cell.angle_alpha   90.00
_cell.angle_beta   90.00
_cell.angle_gamma   90.00
#
_symmetry.space_group_name_H-M   'P 1'
#
loop_
_entity.id
_entity.type
_entity.pdbx_description
1 polymer ?
#
loop_
_entity_poly.entity_id
_entity_poly.type
_entity_poly.pdbx_seq_one_letter_code
_entity_poly.pdbx_strand_id
1 'polypeptide(L)'
;LPMTCELLDTKRTLTVRLLRGKKITRCSVTCTSEDDEIVWTDVVDGTVCAVTGNASFSAVAVTDGFVVLYSAAGRRLMAPLALGDSVTMLKCAPQNAFILMALCSRTGHCHVWNVSSRKRLLRAETYELLQSRSSRLFDANVTSLGVPTVHVQDMNEPHRVSAYAYDMSMEAWLRVSSFDRFLESDYFGMAGDEDGALASIERRVHSASGPSMNNDTAAVSTAVALLGSDESDSVSVTRAHLETQLSSSYLLRSRKEFRKWLHRYVEHLRDFKMKALVREMCESCLNFSGIDDD
;
A
#
# COMPACT_ATOMS: atom_id res chain seq x y z
N LEU A 1 18.59 -17.09 -11.83
CA LEU A 1 19.10 -15.99 -11.03
C LEU A 1 18.60 -16.15 -9.60
N PRO A 2 19.39 -15.80 -8.57
CA PRO A 2 18.90 -15.77 -7.19
C PRO A 2 17.84 -14.67 -7.04
N MET A 3 16.87 -14.90 -6.18
CA MET A 3 15.92 -13.87 -5.74
C MET A 3 16.50 -13.19 -4.51
N THR A 4 16.57 -11.88 -4.50
CA THR A 4 17.07 -11.08 -3.37
C THR A 4 16.03 -10.10 -2.89
N CYS A 5 15.98 -9.85 -1.59
CA CYS A 5 15.09 -8.87 -0.95
C CYS A 5 15.83 -8.20 0.20
N GLU A 6 15.93 -6.87 0.15
CA GLU A 6 16.36 -6.09 1.31
C GLU A 6 15.23 -6.09 2.35
N LEU A 7 15.58 -6.39 3.60
CA LEU A 7 14.61 -6.42 4.68
C LEU A 7 14.35 -4.99 5.18
N LEU A 8 13.08 -4.63 5.32
CA LEU A 8 12.68 -3.31 5.80
C LEU A 8 13.26 -3.03 7.20
N ASP A 9 13.55 -1.77 7.45
CA ASP A 9 14.04 -1.25 8.73
C ASP A 9 15.34 -1.92 9.23
N THR A 10 16.12 -2.51 8.30
CA THR A 10 17.39 -3.19 8.63
C THR A 10 18.31 -3.16 7.43
N LYS A 11 19.59 -3.33 7.67
CA LYS A 11 20.63 -3.44 6.65
C LYS A 11 20.90 -4.92 6.27
N ARG A 12 19.89 -5.77 6.35
CA ARG A 12 20.00 -7.20 6.07
C ARG A 12 19.36 -7.52 4.72
N THR A 13 19.91 -8.52 4.05
CA THR A 13 19.43 -9.01 2.77
C THR A 13 19.04 -10.47 2.85
N LEU A 14 17.86 -10.82 2.35
CA LEU A 14 17.42 -12.19 2.19
C LEU A 14 17.69 -12.66 0.77
N THR A 15 18.49 -13.69 0.61
CA THR A 15 18.84 -14.26 -0.69
C THR A 15 18.29 -15.68 -0.79
N VAL A 16 17.59 -15.98 -1.89
CA VAL A 16 17.05 -17.32 -2.18
C VAL A 16 17.73 -17.87 -3.42
N ARG A 17 18.24 -19.09 -3.32
CA ARG A 17 18.88 -19.81 -4.43
C ARG A 17 18.25 -21.18 -4.62
N LEU A 18 17.92 -21.51 -5.87
CA LEU A 18 17.43 -22.83 -6.23
C LEU A 18 18.56 -23.86 -6.08
N LEU A 19 18.30 -24.92 -5.30
CA LEU A 19 19.18 -26.06 -5.15
C LEU A 19 18.80 -27.11 -6.20
N ARG A 20 19.73 -27.43 -7.09
CA ARG A 20 19.54 -28.48 -8.10
C ARG A 20 19.64 -29.87 -7.46
N GLY A 21 18.51 -30.49 -7.21
CA GLY A 21 18.39 -31.86 -6.74
C GLY A 21 17.82 -32.80 -7.80
N LYS A 22 18.13 -34.10 -7.72
CA LYS A 22 17.67 -35.09 -8.72
C LYS A 22 16.19 -35.47 -8.61
N LYS A 23 15.53 -35.24 -7.44
CA LYS A 23 14.16 -35.73 -7.18
C LYS A 23 13.21 -34.70 -6.58
N ILE A 24 13.70 -33.67 -5.88
CA ILE A 24 12.88 -32.70 -5.15
C ILE A 24 13.44 -31.33 -5.42
N THR A 25 12.57 -30.39 -5.77
CA THR A 25 12.93 -28.96 -5.89
C THR A 25 13.04 -28.37 -4.50
N ARG A 26 14.17 -27.74 -4.22
CA ARG A 26 14.46 -27.05 -2.95
C ARG A 26 15.08 -25.71 -3.21
N CYS A 27 14.88 -24.79 -2.28
CA CYS A 27 15.56 -23.51 -2.28
C CYS A 27 16.31 -23.32 -0.97
N SER A 28 17.56 -22.84 -1.05
CA SER A 28 18.28 -22.30 0.09
C SER A 28 17.84 -20.87 0.32
N VAL A 29 17.53 -20.54 1.56
CA VAL A 29 17.19 -19.19 2.02
C VAL A 29 18.31 -18.74 2.95
N THR A 30 18.99 -17.66 2.63
CA THR A 30 20.13 -17.14 3.39
C THR A 30 19.88 -15.69 3.74
N CYS A 31 20.01 -15.33 5.00
CA CYS A 31 19.99 -13.94 5.47
C CYS A 31 21.44 -13.50 5.73
N THR A 32 21.84 -12.39 5.14
CA THR A 32 23.16 -11.78 5.33
C THR A 32 23.03 -10.41 6.00
N SER A 33 24.08 -10.00 6.72
CA SER A 33 24.26 -8.65 7.24
C SER A 33 24.73 -7.69 6.13
N GLU A 34 24.92 -6.41 6.47
CA GLU A 34 25.52 -5.39 5.59
C GLU A 34 26.94 -5.76 5.15
N ASP A 35 27.70 -6.47 6.00
CA ASP A 35 29.08 -6.92 5.74
C ASP A 35 29.13 -8.28 5.01
N ASP A 36 28.02 -8.70 4.38
CA ASP A 36 27.88 -10.01 3.72
C ASP A 36 28.07 -11.23 4.62
N GLU A 37 28.09 -11.04 5.94
CA GLU A 37 28.16 -12.17 6.88
C GLU A 37 26.83 -12.91 6.95
N ILE A 38 26.89 -14.24 6.92
CA ILE A 38 25.71 -15.09 7.03
C ILE A 38 25.16 -15.03 8.45
N VAL A 39 23.99 -14.45 8.63
CA VAL A 39 23.27 -14.43 9.91
C VAL A 39 22.60 -15.77 10.17
N TRP A 40 21.93 -16.33 9.15
CA TRP A 40 21.30 -17.65 9.20
C TRP A 40 21.04 -18.20 7.80
N THR A 41 20.85 -19.51 7.72
CA THR A 41 20.47 -20.22 6.49
C THR A 41 19.45 -21.30 6.82
N ASP A 42 18.46 -21.49 5.93
CA ASP A 42 17.50 -22.60 5.96
C ASP A 42 17.25 -23.13 4.56
N VAL A 43 16.57 -24.27 4.47
CA VAL A 43 16.17 -24.89 3.20
C VAL A 43 14.67 -25.09 3.20
N VAL A 44 14.00 -24.60 2.16
CA VAL A 44 12.56 -24.80 1.93
C VAL A 44 12.33 -25.76 0.77
N ASP A 45 11.34 -26.63 0.90
CA ASP A 45 10.88 -27.49 -0.19
C ASP A 45 10.00 -26.67 -1.14
N GLY A 46 10.15 -26.89 -2.44
CA GLY A 46 9.44 -26.19 -3.50
C GLY A 46 10.23 -25.01 -4.11
N THR A 47 9.61 -24.35 -5.07
CA THR A 47 10.14 -23.14 -5.74
C THR A 47 9.63 -21.92 -5.02
N VAL A 48 10.53 -21.04 -4.60
CA VAL A 48 10.16 -19.76 -3.98
C VAL A 48 9.64 -18.79 -5.06
N CYS A 49 8.50 -18.17 -4.81
CA CYS A 49 7.87 -17.20 -5.68
C CYS A 49 7.88 -15.77 -5.13
N ALA A 50 7.92 -15.59 -3.82
CA ALA A 50 7.99 -14.26 -3.20
C ALA A 50 8.70 -14.32 -1.84
N VAL A 51 9.38 -13.23 -1.50
CA VAL A 51 10.07 -13.05 -0.22
C VAL A 51 9.83 -11.63 0.31
N THR A 52 9.79 -11.48 1.63
CA THR A 52 9.69 -10.19 2.31
C THR A 52 10.22 -10.31 3.73
N GLY A 53 10.43 -9.19 4.39
CA GLY A 53 10.74 -9.15 5.82
C GLY A 53 11.08 -7.75 6.31
N ASN A 54 11.15 -7.64 7.62
CA ASN A 54 11.59 -6.44 8.33
C ASN A 54 12.55 -6.85 9.46
N ALA A 55 12.91 -5.95 10.37
CA ALA A 55 13.81 -6.28 11.46
C ALA A 55 13.26 -7.35 12.45
N SER A 56 11.94 -7.55 12.49
CA SER A 56 11.29 -8.47 13.44
C SER A 56 11.14 -9.88 12.91
N PHE A 57 10.82 -10.06 11.63
CA PHE A 57 10.58 -11.34 10.99
C PHE A 57 10.82 -11.30 9.48
N SER A 58 10.95 -12.47 8.87
CA SER A 58 10.94 -12.63 7.42
C SER A 58 9.98 -13.74 6.99
N ALA A 59 9.53 -13.66 5.73
CA ALA A 59 8.57 -14.56 5.14
C ALA A 59 9.00 -14.98 3.73
N VAL A 60 8.80 -16.26 3.41
CA VAL A 60 9.12 -16.86 2.12
C VAL A 60 7.91 -17.62 1.63
N ALA A 61 7.39 -17.27 0.47
CA ALA A 61 6.29 -17.98 -0.18
C ALA A 61 6.81 -18.93 -1.26
N VAL A 62 6.25 -20.14 -1.31
CA VAL A 62 6.53 -21.13 -2.35
C VAL A 62 5.35 -21.29 -3.31
N THR A 63 5.63 -21.71 -4.53
CA THR A 63 4.62 -21.85 -5.60
C THR A 63 3.47 -22.78 -5.26
N ASP A 64 3.70 -23.73 -4.37
CA ASP A 64 2.69 -24.71 -3.92
C ASP A 64 1.69 -24.08 -2.91
N GLY A 65 1.78 -22.78 -2.68
CA GLY A 65 0.83 -22.04 -1.83
C GLY A 65 1.12 -22.14 -0.34
N PHE A 66 2.36 -22.36 0.05
CA PHE A 66 2.79 -22.30 1.44
C PHE A 66 3.63 -21.04 1.71
N VAL A 67 3.51 -20.51 2.92
CA VAL A 67 4.35 -19.40 3.40
C VAL A 67 5.06 -19.84 4.67
N VAL A 68 6.39 -19.75 4.66
CA VAL A 68 7.27 -20.05 5.81
C VAL A 68 7.70 -18.75 6.46
N LEU A 69 7.60 -18.69 7.78
CA LEU A 69 7.90 -17.51 8.60
C LEU A 69 9.10 -17.75 9.49
N TYR A 70 10.03 -16.79 9.51
CA TYR A 70 11.26 -16.84 10.29
C TYR A 70 11.35 -15.67 11.26
N SER A 71 11.90 -15.91 12.43
CA SER A 71 12.36 -14.84 13.33
C SER A 71 13.59 -14.13 12.74
N ALA A 72 13.97 -13.00 13.31
CA ALA A 72 15.19 -12.29 12.93
C ALA A 72 16.47 -13.14 13.03
N ALA A 73 16.46 -14.20 13.85
CA ALA A 73 17.56 -15.16 14.04
C ALA A 73 17.41 -16.44 13.18
N GLY A 74 16.44 -16.51 12.24
CA GLY A 74 16.27 -17.64 11.33
C GLY A 74 15.48 -18.84 11.89
N ARG A 75 14.92 -18.73 13.09
CA ARG A 75 14.06 -19.79 13.62
C ARG A 75 12.68 -19.74 12.96
N ARG A 76 12.16 -20.86 12.49
CA ARG A 76 10.77 -20.96 12.00
C ARG A 76 9.80 -20.62 13.13
N LEU A 77 8.95 -19.62 12.92
CA LEU A 77 8.02 -19.10 13.94
C LEU A 77 6.83 -20.03 14.18
N MET A 78 6.42 -20.76 13.13
CA MET A 78 5.30 -21.71 13.17
C MET A 78 5.42 -22.69 12.00
N ALA A 79 4.49 -23.64 11.93
CA ALA A 79 4.30 -24.47 10.74
C ALA A 79 3.95 -23.58 9.53
N PRO A 80 4.31 -23.99 8.30
CA PRO A 80 4.01 -23.21 7.10
C PRO A 80 2.50 -22.90 6.99
N LEU A 81 2.17 -21.66 6.66
CA LEU A 81 0.79 -21.24 6.38
C LEU A 81 0.38 -21.81 5.02
N ALA A 82 -0.71 -22.58 4.98
CA ALA A 82 -1.28 -23.09 3.74
C ALA A 82 -2.34 -22.13 3.20
N LEU A 83 -2.09 -21.54 2.03
CA LEU A 83 -3.02 -20.61 1.36
C LEU A 83 -3.85 -21.30 0.28
N GLY A 84 -3.39 -22.46 -0.20
CA GLY A 84 -4.04 -23.20 -1.29
C GLY A 84 -3.87 -22.58 -2.68
N ASP A 85 -3.07 -21.53 -2.78
CA ASP A 85 -2.79 -20.80 -4.03
C ASP A 85 -1.41 -20.15 -3.98
N SER A 86 -0.77 -20.01 -5.14
CA SER A 86 0.52 -19.34 -5.28
C SER A 86 0.40 -17.85 -4.93
N VAL A 87 1.45 -17.32 -4.33
CA VAL A 87 1.52 -15.92 -3.91
C VAL A 87 2.18 -15.08 -5.00
N THR A 88 1.48 -14.05 -5.47
CA THR A 88 2.00 -13.06 -6.43
C THR A 88 2.79 -11.97 -5.73
N MET A 89 2.26 -11.47 -4.62
CA MET A 89 2.89 -10.41 -3.83
C MET A 89 2.88 -10.79 -2.36
N LEU A 90 4.04 -10.67 -1.73
CA LEU A 90 4.23 -10.89 -0.30
C LEU A 90 4.86 -9.63 0.28
N LYS A 91 4.23 -9.03 1.27
CA LYS A 91 4.68 -7.77 1.88
C LYS A 91 4.60 -7.84 3.39
N CYS A 92 5.56 -7.26 4.08
CA CYS A 92 5.48 -6.99 5.50
C CYS A 92 5.31 -5.49 5.75
N ALA A 93 4.73 -5.14 6.89
CA ALA A 93 4.60 -3.76 7.27
C ALA A 93 5.95 -3.18 7.74
N PRO A 94 6.16 -1.85 7.57
CA PRO A 94 7.32 -1.14 8.11
C PRO A 94 7.28 -1.02 9.64
N GLN A 95 8.29 -0.35 10.22
CA GLN A 95 8.38 -0.01 11.64
C GLN A 95 8.37 -1.24 12.57
N ASN A 96 9.04 -2.32 12.14
CA ASN A 96 9.13 -3.57 12.92
C ASN A 96 7.78 -4.22 13.27
N ALA A 97 6.68 -3.81 12.66
CA ALA A 97 5.38 -4.38 12.90
C ALA A 97 5.33 -5.85 12.44
N PHE A 98 4.69 -6.71 13.23
CA PHE A 98 4.50 -8.12 12.93
C PHE A 98 3.32 -8.36 11.97
N ILE A 99 3.17 -7.52 10.96
CA ILE A 99 2.09 -7.61 9.98
C ILE A 99 2.62 -8.15 8.67
N LEU A 100 1.97 -9.21 8.18
CA LEU A 100 2.24 -9.85 6.90
C LEU A 100 1.02 -9.78 6.00
N MET A 101 1.21 -9.42 4.75
CA MET A 101 0.21 -9.48 3.69
C MET A 101 0.66 -10.43 2.58
N ALA A 102 -0.25 -11.26 2.10
CA ALA A 102 -0.08 -12.08 0.91
C ALA A 102 -1.25 -11.90 -0.06
N LEU A 103 -0.91 -11.69 -1.32
CA LEU A 103 -1.85 -11.63 -2.43
C LEU A 103 -1.73 -12.89 -3.28
N CYS A 104 -2.82 -13.63 -3.41
CA CYS A 104 -2.87 -14.90 -4.14
C CYS A 104 -3.11 -14.67 -5.64
N SER A 105 -2.45 -15.48 -6.49
CA SER A 105 -2.42 -15.25 -7.95
C SER A 105 -3.71 -15.63 -8.67
N ARG A 106 -4.30 -16.79 -8.34
CA ARG A 106 -5.47 -17.33 -9.05
C ARG A 106 -6.78 -16.88 -8.42
N THR A 107 -6.83 -16.87 -7.08
CA THR A 107 -8.05 -16.53 -6.34
C THR A 107 -8.21 -15.03 -6.13
N GLY A 108 -7.14 -14.22 -6.34
CA GLY A 108 -7.17 -12.81 -6.04
C GLY A 108 -7.38 -12.48 -4.55
N HIS A 109 -7.27 -13.46 -3.67
CA HIS A 109 -7.43 -13.21 -2.24
C HIS A 109 -6.24 -12.43 -1.68
N CYS A 110 -6.55 -11.35 -1.00
CA CYS A 110 -5.63 -10.62 -0.14
C CYS A 110 -5.81 -11.10 1.30
N HIS A 111 -4.76 -11.61 1.88
CA HIS A 111 -4.73 -12.05 3.28
C HIS A 111 -3.81 -11.15 4.08
N VAL A 112 -4.23 -10.78 5.29
CA VAL A 112 -3.39 -10.05 6.24
C VAL A 112 -3.40 -10.76 7.58
N TRP A 113 -2.22 -10.92 8.18
CA TRP A 113 -2.05 -11.53 9.51
C TRP A 113 -1.20 -10.65 10.41
N ASN A 114 -1.54 -10.69 11.69
CA ASN A 114 -0.60 -10.33 12.73
C ASN A 114 0.16 -11.63 13.12
N VAL A 115 1.44 -11.70 12.77
CA VAL A 115 2.29 -12.87 12.95
C VAL A 115 2.57 -13.14 14.43
N SER A 116 2.74 -12.07 15.24
CA SER A 116 3.00 -12.19 16.68
C SER A 116 1.83 -12.81 17.42
N SER A 117 0.62 -12.32 17.19
CA SER A 117 -0.60 -12.88 17.82
C SER A 117 -1.16 -14.11 17.10
N ARG A 118 -0.56 -14.51 15.97
CA ARG A 118 -1.03 -15.61 15.10
C ARG A 118 -2.48 -15.47 14.66
N LYS A 119 -2.93 -14.22 14.47
CA LYS A 119 -4.31 -13.90 14.11
C LYS A 119 -4.37 -13.42 12.66
N ARG A 120 -5.31 -13.99 11.87
CA ARG A 120 -5.67 -13.40 10.59
C ARG A 120 -6.54 -12.17 10.85
N LEU A 121 -6.09 -11.02 10.36
CA LEU A 121 -6.79 -9.74 10.47
C LEU A 121 -7.83 -9.59 9.36
N LEU A 122 -7.49 -10.08 8.15
CA LEU A 122 -8.29 -9.85 6.96
C LEU A 122 -8.16 -11.00 5.96
N ARG A 123 -9.27 -11.26 5.24
CA ARG A 123 -9.29 -11.92 3.94
C ARG A 123 -10.26 -11.14 3.05
N ALA A 124 -9.77 -10.54 1.97
CA ALA A 124 -10.55 -9.77 1.02
C ALA A 124 -10.30 -10.26 -0.41
N GLU A 125 -11.23 -10.02 -1.31
CA GLU A 125 -11.08 -10.29 -2.74
C GLU A 125 -10.62 -9.03 -3.47
N THR A 126 -9.71 -9.17 -4.43
CA THR A 126 -9.20 -8.03 -5.21
C THR A 126 -9.75 -8.00 -6.63
N TYR A 127 -10.53 -8.99 -7.05
CA TYR A 127 -11.13 -9.01 -8.38
C TYR A 127 -12.07 -7.84 -8.65
N GLU A 128 -12.76 -7.35 -7.62
CA GLU A 128 -13.65 -6.19 -7.71
C GLU A 128 -12.95 -4.92 -8.19
N LEU A 129 -11.63 -4.86 -7.99
CA LEU A 129 -10.79 -3.73 -8.39
C LEU A 129 -10.39 -3.79 -9.87
N LEU A 130 -10.49 -4.95 -10.50
CA LEU A 130 -10.12 -5.16 -11.88
C LEU A 130 -11.32 -4.86 -12.80
N GLN A 131 -11.59 -3.58 -13.01
CA GLN A 131 -12.75 -3.08 -13.76
C GLN A 131 -12.76 -3.45 -15.24
N SER A 132 -11.60 -3.78 -15.80
CA SER A 132 -11.47 -4.20 -17.19
C SER A 132 -10.50 -5.38 -17.32
N ARG A 133 -10.53 -6.07 -18.47
CA ARG A 133 -9.57 -7.13 -18.78
C ARG A 133 -8.13 -6.61 -18.93
N SER A 134 -7.98 -5.30 -19.14
CA SER A 134 -6.70 -4.62 -19.21
C SER A 134 -6.19 -4.14 -17.84
N SER A 135 -7.01 -4.18 -16.80
CA SER A 135 -6.60 -3.78 -15.44
C SER A 135 -5.73 -4.86 -14.80
N ARG A 136 -4.64 -4.43 -14.16
CA ARG A 136 -3.78 -5.31 -13.38
C ARG A 136 -3.41 -4.69 -12.03
N LEU A 137 -3.24 -5.53 -11.03
CA LEU A 137 -2.56 -5.17 -9.79
C LEU A 137 -1.05 -5.17 -10.05
N PHE A 138 -0.38 -4.03 -9.87
CA PHE A 138 1.06 -3.94 -10.12
C PHE A 138 1.88 -3.76 -8.85
N ASP A 139 1.28 -3.25 -7.77
CA ASP A 139 1.91 -3.16 -6.46
C ASP A 139 0.87 -3.29 -5.34
N ALA A 140 1.35 -3.71 -4.18
CA ALA A 140 0.55 -3.81 -2.97
C ALA A 140 1.43 -3.57 -1.75
N ASN A 141 0.87 -2.98 -0.71
CA ASN A 141 1.54 -2.74 0.56
C ASN A 141 0.58 -2.94 1.73
N VAL A 142 1.11 -2.96 2.94
CA VAL A 142 0.33 -3.05 4.17
C VAL A 142 0.89 -2.06 5.19
N THR A 143 0.00 -1.36 5.89
CA THR A 143 0.40 -0.44 6.97
C THR A 143 0.79 -1.19 8.24
N SER A 144 1.47 -0.53 9.18
CA SER A 144 1.80 -1.10 10.50
C SER A 144 0.56 -1.51 11.32
N LEU A 145 -0.59 -0.98 10.98
CA LEU A 145 -1.89 -1.31 11.59
C LEU A 145 -2.66 -2.40 10.85
N GLY A 146 -2.09 -2.96 9.79
CA GLY A 146 -2.67 -4.07 9.03
C GLY A 146 -3.68 -3.65 7.96
N VAL A 147 -3.75 -2.37 7.58
CA VAL A 147 -4.57 -1.91 6.46
C VAL A 147 -3.85 -2.22 5.15
N PRO A 148 -4.37 -3.12 4.30
CA PRO A 148 -3.76 -3.38 3.00
C PRO A 148 -4.09 -2.27 2.01
N THR A 149 -3.13 -1.98 1.15
CA THR A 149 -3.29 -1.06 0.02
C THR A 149 -2.84 -1.73 -1.26
N VAL A 150 -3.55 -1.50 -2.35
CA VAL A 150 -3.24 -2.06 -3.66
C VAL A 150 -3.28 -0.98 -4.73
N HIS A 151 -2.41 -1.12 -5.73
CA HIS A 151 -2.33 -0.22 -6.86
C HIS A 151 -2.74 -0.97 -8.13
N VAL A 152 -3.69 -0.39 -8.84
CA VAL A 152 -4.25 -0.92 -10.10
C VAL A 152 -3.85 0.00 -11.23
N GLN A 153 -3.36 -0.58 -12.32
CA GLN A 153 -2.99 0.12 -13.55
C GLN A 153 -3.81 -0.41 -14.72
N ASP A 154 -4.27 0.47 -15.59
CA ASP A 154 -4.83 0.07 -16.88
C ASP A 154 -3.69 -0.12 -17.89
N MET A 155 -3.62 -1.31 -18.48
CA MET A 155 -2.56 -1.65 -19.45
C MET A 155 -2.75 -0.97 -20.81
N ASN A 156 -3.97 -0.53 -21.14
CA ASN A 156 -4.26 0.24 -22.34
C ASN A 156 -3.90 1.72 -22.14
N GLU A 157 -4.04 2.21 -20.92
CA GLU A 157 -3.70 3.56 -20.52
C GLU A 157 -2.76 3.53 -19.30
N PRO A 158 -1.45 3.25 -19.51
CA PRO A 158 -0.51 2.98 -18.41
C PRO A 158 -0.33 4.15 -17.43
N HIS A 159 -0.70 5.37 -17.83
CA HIS A 159 -0.72 6.54 -16.95
C HIS A 159 -1.91 6.54 -15.99
N ARG A 160 -2.97 5.77 -16.27
CA ARG A 160 -4.11 5.60 -15.38
C ARG A 160 -3.79 4.62 -14.28
N VAL A 161 -3.38 5.16 -13.15
CA VAL A 161 -3.09 4.43 -11.94
C VAL A 161 -4.03 4.87 -10.83
N SER A 162 -4.61 3.90 -10.15
CA SER A 162 -5.47 4.13 -8.98
C SER A 162 -4.98 3.31 -7.80
N ALA A 163 -5.08 3.87 -6.60
CA ALA A 163 -4.76 3.20 -5.36
C ALA A 163 -6.02 3.00 -4.51
N TYR A 164 -6.09 1.83 -3.89
CA TYR A 164 -7.19 1.42 -3.03
C TYR A 164 -6.66 0.98 -1.68
N ALA A 165 -7.42 1.28 -0.61
CA ALA A 165 -7.19 0.74 0.72
C ALA A 165 -8.45 0.03 1.19
N TYR A 166 -8.29 -1.03 1.98
CA TYR A 166 -9.43 -1.81 2.47
C TYR A 166 -9.93 -1.28 3.80
N ASP A 167 -11.21 -0.93 3.83
CA ASP A 167 -11.90 -0.59 5.07
C ASP A 167 -12.45 -1.85 5.72
N MET A 168 -11.93 -2.18 6.92
CA MET A 168 -12.31 -3.38 7.65
C MET A 168 -13.73 -3.28 8.24
N SER A 169 -14.25 -2.07 8.45
CA SER A 169 -15.59 -1.86 9.00
C SER A 169 -16.68 -1.95 7.95
N MET A 170 -16.38 -1.50 6.74
CA MET A 170 -17.28 -1.59 5.59
C MET A 170 -17.08 -2.88 4.78
N GLU A 171 -16.03 -3.65 5.08
CA GLU A 171 -15.61 -4.83 4.32
C GLU A 171 -15.45 -4.55 2.81
N ALA A 172 -14.92 -3.36 2.47
CA ALA A 172 -14.85 -2.88 1.10
C ALA A 172 -13.52 -2.20 0.77
N TRP A 173 -13.15 -2.23 -0.51
CA TRP A 173 -12.04 -1.46 -1.04
C TRP A 173 -12.47 -0.03 -1.36
N LEU A 174 -11.83 0.95 -0.76
CA LEU A 174 -12.06 2.36 -1.01
C LEU A 174 -10.92 2.92 -1.86
N ARG A 175 -11.26 3.69 -2.90
CA ARG A 175 -10.26 4.35 -3.74
C ARG A 175 -9.72 5.58 -3.00
N VAL A 176 -8.45 5.51 -2.61
CA VAL A 176 -7.76 6.54 -1.81
C VAL A 176 -6.97 7.52 -2.64
N SER A 177 -6.56 7.12 -3.86
CA SER A 177 -5.85 8.00 -4.80
C SER A 177 -6.08 7.57 -6.25
N SER A 178 -6.02 8.52 -7.17
CA SER A 178 -6.09 8.30 -8.62
C SER A 178 -5.38 9.43 -9.32
N PHE A 179 -4.54 9.11 -10.29
CA PHE A 179 -3.73 10.11 -10.98
C PHE A 179 -4.58 11.12 -11.75
N ASP A 180 -5.64 10.69 -12.41
CA ASP A 180 -6.44 11.50 -13.34
C ASP A 180 -7.59 12.28 -12.68
N ARG A 181 -7.93 11.98 -11.43
CA ARG A 181 -9.18 12.47 -10.84
C ARG A 181 -9.12 13.90 -10.31
N PHE A 182 -7.95 14.36 -9.86
CA PHE A 182 -7.81 15.64 -9.17
C PHE A 182 -6.75 16.55 -9.78
N LEU A 183 -6.49 16.39 -11.09
CA LEU A 183 -5.51 17.19 -11.82
C LEU A 183 -5.77 18.70 -11.74
N GLU A 184 -7.05 19.09 -11.65
CA GLU A 184 -7.49 20.49 -11.56
C GLU A 184 -7.53 21.04 -10.12
N SER A 185 -7.17 20.21 -9.12
CA SER A 185 -7.17 20.65 -7.74
C SER A 185 -5.94 21.50 -7.41
N ASP A 186 -6.13 22.60 -6.69
CA ASP A 186 -5.06 23.47 -6.20
C ASP A 186 -4.04 22.73 -5.30
N TYR A 187 -4.41 21.60 -4.76
CA TYR A 187 -3.58 20.75 -3.88
C TYR A 187 -3.02 19.51 -4.57
N PHE A 188 -3.20 19.39 -5.90
CA PHE A 188 -2.65 18.27 -6.64
C PHE A 188 -1.12 18.20 -6.49
N GLY A 189 -0.59 17.02 -6.19
CA GLY A 189 0.85 16.79 -6.02
C GLY A 189 1.45 17.22 -4.68
N MET A 190 0.70 17.93 -3.84
CA MET A 190 1.22 18.42 -2.54
C MET A 190 1.46 17.34 -1.47
N ALA A 191 0.96 16.12 -1.66
CA ALA A 191 1.21 15.03 -0.72
C ALA A 191 2.59 14.38 -0.89
N GLY A 192 3.24 14.56 -2.05
CA GLY A 192 4.49 13.88 -2.41
C GLY A 192 5.71 14.19 -1.53
N ASP A 193 5.72 15.32 -0.83
CA ASP A 193 6.89 15.81 -0.07
C ASP A 193 6.89 15.38 1.41
N GLU A 194 5.92 14.58 1.85
CA GLU A 194 5.76 14.24 3.27
C GLU A 194 5.95 12.75 3.57
N ASP A 195 6.34 12.46 4.80
CA ASP A 195 6.38 11.11 5.35
C ASP A 195 5.01 10.73 5.92
N GLY A 196 4.33 9.81 5.24
CA GLY A 196 3.02 9.30 5.67
C GLY A 196 2.55 8.15 4.78
N ALA A 197 1.55 7.43 5.26
CA ALA A 197 1.00 6.29 4.53
C ALA A 197 0.33 6.74 3.23
N LEU A 198 -0.47 7.81 3.28
CA LEU A 198 -1.16 8.37 2.12
C LEU A 198 -0.18 9.02 1.15
N ALA A 199 0.79 9.81 1.63
CA ALA A 199 1.84 10.40 0.81
C ALA A 199 2.69 9.33 0.09
N SER A 200 2.98 8.21 0.75
CA SER A 200 3.66 7.07 0.13
C SER A 200 2.84 6.45 -1.01
N ILE A 201 1.52 6.30 -0.82
CA ILE A 201 0.59 5.79 -1.83
C ILE A 201 0.56 6.74 -3.03
N GLU A 202 0.40 8.04 -2.81
CA GLU A 202 0.35 9.04 -3.88
C GLU A 202 1.65 9.10 -4.67
N ARG A 203 2.82 9.15 -4.00
CA ARG A 203 4.11 9.06 -4.69
C ARG A 203 4.20 7.84 -5.61
N ARG A 204 3.64 6.70 -5.18
CA ARG A 204 3.63 5.48 -5.97
C ARG A 204 2.72 5.61 -7.19
N VAL A 205 1.54 6.21 -7.03
CA VAL A 205 0.62 6.51 -8.14
C VAL A 205 1.29 7.44 -9.15
N HIS A 206 1.89 8.53 -8.69
CA HIS A 206 2.58 9.50 -9.56
C HIS A 206 3.79 8.89 -10.28
N SER A 207 4.64 8.13 -9.57
CA SER A 207 5.83 7.52 -10.17
C SER A 207 5.48 6.45 -11.22
N ALA A 208 4.38 5.73 -11.04
CA ALA A 208 3.93 4.70 -11.97
C ALA A 208 3.25 5.28 -13.23
N SER A 209 2.79 6.53 -13.17
CA SER A 209 2.16 7.22 -14.31
C SER A 209 3.16 7.72 -15.37
N GLY A 210 4.47 7.57 -15.13
CA GLY A 210 5.55 7.79 -16.11
C GLY A 210 6.28 9.14 -16.01
N PRO A 211 7.51 9.23 -16.55
CA PRO A 211 8.39 10.40 -16.42
C PRO A 211 7.91 11.65 -17.18
N SER A 212 6.92 11.55 -18.05
CA SER A 212 6.43 12.68 -18.87
C SER A 212 5.71 13.77 -18.07
N MET A 213 5.34 13.51 -16.83
CA MET A 213 4.55 14.44 -16.03
C MET A 213 5.29 15.04 -14.82
N ASN A 214 6.47 14.50 -14.45
CA ASN A 214 7.20 14.98 -13.26
C ASN A 214 7.85 16.36 -13.43
N ASN A 215 8.02 16.85 -14.67
CA ASN A 215 8.59 18.17 -14.93
C ASN A 215 7.55 19.23 -15.31
N ASP A 216 6.28 18.86 -15.48
CA ASP A 216 5.24 19.72 -16.05
C ASP A 216 3.97 19.80 -15.21
N THR A 217 4.04 19.69 -13.87
CA THR A 217 2.88 20.05 -13.03
C THR A 217 2.42 21.47 -13.32
N ALA A 218 3.35 22.38 -13.62
CA ALA A 218 3.03 23.73 -14.11
C ALA A 218 2.42 23.70 -15.53
N ALA A 219 2.86 22.82 -16.42
CA ALA A 219 2.34 22.71 -17.79
C ALA A 219 0.98 22.02 -17.84
N VAL A 220 0.73 21.02 -16.98
CA VAL A 220 -0.59 20.39 -16.84
C VAL A 220 -1.58 21.38 -16.24
N SER A 221 -1.21 22.09 -15.20
CA SER A 221 -2.02 23.18 -14.61
C SER A 221 -2.30 24.28 -15.64
N THR A 222 -1.32 24.65 -16.47
CA THR A 222 -1.48 25.63 -17.53
C THR A 222 -2.34 25.09 -18.67
N ALA A 223 -2.21 23.83 -19.06
CA ALA A 223 -3.04 23.21 -20.10
C ALA A 223 -4.51 23.07 -19.67
N VAL A 224 -4.74 22.72 -18.40
CA VAL A 224 -6.09 22.67 -17.80
C VAL A 224 -6.69 24.08 -17.72
N ALA A 225 -5.91 25.08 -17.31
CA ALA A 225 -6.35 26.48 -17.30
C ALA A 225 -6.70 27.02 -18.69
N LEU A 226 -6.03 26.52 -19.75
CA LEU A 226 -6.32 26.87 -21.15
C LEU A 226 -7.58 26.19 -21.71
N LEU A 227 -8.06 25.10 -21.09
CA LEU A 227 -9.28 24.39 -21.48
C LEU A 227 -10.56 25.05 -20.93
N GLY A 228 -10.45 26.13 -20.14
CA GLY A 228 -11.56 26.96 -19.75
C GLY A 228 -12.55 26.28 -18.80
N SER A 229 -12.04 25.56 -17.79
CA SER A 229 -12.89 25.10 -16.69
C SER A 229 -13.51 26.31 -15.97
N ASP A 230 -14.82 26.25 -15.73
CA ASP A 230 -15.52 27.29 -14.95
C ASP A 230 -14.90 27.34 -13.54
N GLU A 231 -14.68 28.52 -12.99
CA GLU A 231 -14.10 28.71 -11.64
C GLU A 231 -14.86 27.92 -10.57
N SER A 232 -16.18 27.73 -10.77
CA SER A 232 -17.03 26.91 -9.91
C SER A 232 -16.67 25.41 -9.93
N ASP A 233 -16.18 24.90 -11.07
CA ASP A 233 -15.80 23.49 -11.23
C ASP A 233 -14.47 23.22 -10.54
N SER A 234 -13.49 24.11 -10.65
CA SER A 234 -12.20 24.02 -9.95
C SER A 234 -12.39 23.99 -8.43
N VAL A 235 -13.24 24.86 -7.88
CA VAL A 235 -13.58 24.87 -6.44
C VAL A 235 -14.18 23.55 -5.99
N SER A 236 -15.09 22.99 -6.80
CA SER A 236 -15.74 21.71 -6.50
C SER A 236 -14.78 20.53 -6.57
N VAL A 237 -13.86 20.51 -7.54
CA VAL A 237 -12.82 19.50 -7.69
C VAL A 237 -11.82 19.58 -6.53
N THR A 238 -11.38 20.78 -6.16
CA THR A 238 -10.48 21.00 -5.03
C THR A 238 -11.13 20.53 -3.71
N ARG A 239 -12.41 20.85 -3.49
CA ARG A 239 -13.15 20.36 -2.33
C ARG A 239 -13.22 18.83 -2.30
N ALA A 240 -13.63 18.20 -3.40
CA ALA A 240 -13.73 16.74 -3.49
C ALA A 240 -12.36 16.04 -3.27
N HIS A 241 -11.28 16.69 -3.72
CA HIS A 241 -9.92 16.23 -3.44
C HIS A 241 -9.63 16.27 -1.94
N LEU A 242 -9.82 17.42 -1.29
CA LEU A 242 -9.58 17.59 0.15
C LEU A 242 -10.41 16.62 1.01
N GLU A 243 -11.68 16.42 0.66
CA GLU A 243 -12.56 15.45 1.33
C GLU A 243 -12.05 14.00 1.16
N THR A 244 -11.56 13.67 -0.04
CA THR A 244 -10.96 12.35 -0.30
C THR A 244 -9.66 12.15 0.48
N GLN A 245 -8.80 13.16 0.55
CA GLN A 245 -7.56 13.10 1.31
C GLN A 245 -7.82 12.97 2.81
N LEU A 246 -8.80 13.71 3.33
CA LEU A 246 -9.20 13.65 4.72
C LEU A 246 -9.71 12.25 5.09
N SER A 247 -10.66 11.71 4.32
CA SER A 247 -11.20 10.36 4.54
C SER A 247 -10.16 9.25 4.36
N SER A 248 -9.26 9.39 3.37
CA SER A 248 -8.17 8.44 3.14
C SER A 248 -7.15 8.42 4.28
N SER A 249 -6.77 9.61 4.79
CA SER A 249 -5.86 9.70 5.93
C SER A 249 -6.47 9.13 7.22
N TYR A 250 -7.80 9.26 7.39
CA TYR A 250 -8.53 8.62 8.48
C TYR A 250 -8.55 7.08 8.34
N LEU A 251 -8.88 6.56 7.16
CA LEU A 251 -8.87 5.13 6.85
C LEU A 251 -7.50 4.50 7.12
N LEU A 252 -6.43 5.19 6.71
CA LEU A 252 -5.04 4.76 6.92
C LEU A 252 -4.56 5.01 8.36
N ARG A 253 -5.40 5.59 9.22
CA ARG A 253 -5.10 5.94 10.60
C ARG A 253 -3.86 6.81 10.78
N SER A 254 -3.59 7.68 9.81
CA SER A 254 -2.47 8.61 9.82
C SER A 254 -2.87 9.95 10.46
N ARG A 255 -2.73 10.06 11.79
CA ARG A 255 -3.11 11.27 12.55
C ARG A 255 -2.43 12.54 12.03
N LYS A 256 -1.15 12.45 11.63
CA LYS A 256 -0.38 13.58 11.10
C LYS A 256 -0.99 14.09 9.80
N GLU A 257 -1.23 13.19 8.85
CA GLU A 257 -1.83 13.51 7.56
C GLU A 257 -3.28 13.99 7.70
N PHE A 258 -4.06 13.35 8.58
CA PHE A 258 -5.43 13.77 8.88
C PHE A 258 -5.50 15.22 9.38
N ARG A 259 -4.65 15.60 10.36
CA ARG A 259 -4.62 16.98 10.88
C ARG A 259 -4.24 17.99 9.80
N LYS A 260 -3.28 17.65 8.94
CA LYS A 260 -2.86 18.49 7.83
C LYS A 260 -4.00 18.73 6.84
N TRP A 261 -4.65 17.64 6.39
CA TRP A 261 -5.74 17.74 5.41
C TRP A 261 -6.99 18.39 6.00
N LEU A 262 -7.27 18.17 7.29
CA LEU A 262 -8.32 18.88 8.00
C LEU A 262 -8.09 20.40 8.01
N HIS A 263 -6.85 20.84 8.28
CA HIS A 263 -6.51 22.26 8.28
C HIS A 263 -6.75 22.89 6.90
N ARG A 264 -6.25 22.26 5.84
CA ARG A 264 -6.45 22.72 4.47
C ARG A 264 -7.92 22.73 4.05
N TYR A 265 -8.67 21.72 4.47
CA TYR A 265 -10.09 21.65 4.19
C TYR A 265 -10.86 22.79 4.87
N VAL A 266 -10.57 23.07 6.12
CA VAL A 266 -11.20 24.19 6.86
C VAL A 266 -10.83 25.53 6.24
N GLU A 267 -9.60 25.75 5.81
CA GLU A 267 -9.18 26.96 5.07
C GLU A 267 -9.97 27.12 3.80
N HIS A 268 -10.06 26.08 2.98
CA HIS A 268 -10.85 26.09 1.74
C HIS A 268 -12.33 26.42 1.99
N LEU A 269 -12.96 25.77 2.99
CA LEU A 269 -14.36 26.06 3.34
C LEU A 269 -14.58 27.50 3.81
N ARG A 270 -13.61 28.07 4.54
CA ARG A 270 -13.64 29.48 4.99
C ARG A 270 -13.54 30.43 3.80
N ASP A 271 -12.59 30.20 2.90
CA ASP A 271 -12.29 31.09 1.78
C ASP A 271 -13.47 31.16 0.79
N PHE A 272 -14.15 30.04 0.59
CA PHE A 272 -15.37 29.95 -0.23
C PHE A 272 -16.69 30.10 0.55
N LYS A 273 -16.62 30.51 1.84
CA LYS A 273 -17.78 30.80 2.71
C LYS A 273 -18.81 29.67 2.81
N MET A 274 -18.37 28.41 2.79
CA MET A 274 -19.23 27.21 2.81
C MET A 274 -19.72 26.90 4.22
N LYS A 275 -20.55 27.75 4.80
CA LYS A 275 -21.00 27.70 6.22
C LYS A 275 -21.68 26.40 6.63
N ALA A 276 -22.45 25.77 5.74
CA ALA A 276 -23.15 24.52 6.02
C ALA A 276 -22.13 23.37 6.26
N LEU A 277 -21.13 23.25 5.40
CA LEU A 277 -20.08 22.22 5.52
C LEU A 277 -19.18 22.46 6.73
N VAL A 278 -18.89 23.72 7.08
CA VAL A 278 -18.16 24.03 8.33
C VAL A 278 -18.94 23.55 9.55
N ARG A 279 -20.24 23.79 9.59
CA ARG A 279 -21.11 23.31 10.70
C ARG A 279 -21.10 21.80 10.79
N GLU A 280 -21.32 21.09 9.68
CA GLU A 280 -21.32 19.64 9.61
C GLU A 280 -19.97 19.05 10.06
N MET A 281 -18.85 19.67 9.64
CA MET A 281 -17.51 19.26 10.06
C MET A 281 -17.32 19.44 11.57
N CYS A 282 -17.77 20.57 12.15
CA CYS A 282 -17.70 20.78 13.59
C CYS A 282 -18.52 19.73 14.37
N GLU A 283 -19.73 19.43 13.90
CA GLU A 283 -20.60 18.40 14.50
C GLU A 283 -19.94 17.02 14.41
N SER A 284 -19.34 16.69 13.27
CA SER A 284 -18.58 15.45 13.10
C SER A 284 -17.39 15.36 14.06
N CYS A 285 -16.61 16.43 14.19
CA CYS A 285 -15.46 16.47 15.10
C CYS A 285 -15.86 16.33 16.59
N LEU A 286 -17.01 16.86 16.98
CA LEU A 286 -17.54 16.74 18.34
C LEU A 286 -18.03 15.31 18.65
N ASN A 287 -18.51 14.59 17.64
CA ASN A 287 -18.94 13.21 17.75
C ASN A 287 -17.77 12.19 17.65
N PHE A 288 -16.59 12.65 17.23
CA PHE A 288 -15.37 11.85 17.15
C PHE A 288 -14.69 11.66 18.53
N SER A 289 -15.41 11.12 19.52
CA SER A 289 -14.86 10.77 20.83
C SER A 289 -14.15 9.41 20.87
N GLY A 290 -13.65 8.91 19.77
CA GLY A 290 -13.21 7.51 19.63
C GLY A 290 -11.88 7.27 18.91
N ILE A 291 -10.93 8.21 18.94
CA ILE A 291 -9.53 7.86 18.66
C ILE A 291 -8.82 7.82 20.01
N ASP A 292 -8.97 6.69 20.70
CA ASP A 292 -8.25 6.42 21.94
C ASP A 292 -6.75 6.55 21.73
N ASP A 293 -6.12 7.21 22.70
CA ASP A 293 -4.67 7.37 22.80
C ASP A 293 -4.06 6.01 23.21
N ASP A 294 -3.57 5.22 22.25
CA ASP A 294 -2.63 4.13 22.46
C ASP A 294 -1.32 4.39 21.71
#